data_577e31b135ddda252c64c8fbbb7940e2
#
_entry.id   577e31b135ddda252c64c8fbbb7940e2
#
_cell.length_a   1.000
_cell.length_b   1.000
_cell.length_c   1.000
_cell.angle_alpha   90.00
_cell.angle_beta   90.00
_cell.angle_gamma   90.00
#
_symmetry.space_group_name_H-M   'P 1'
#
loop_
_entity.id
_entity.type
_entity.pdbx_description
1 polymer ?
#
loop_
_entity_poly.entity_id
_entity_poly.type
_entity_poly.pdbx_seq_one_letter_code
_entity_poly.pdbx_strand_id
1 'polypeptide(L)'
;MKNNLLFLKSSQITNNAFNSTTEVIEWLKEKNDSLQIEINRCDLKNLDGWNCEYPLKKISHNSGGFFSIVGIDVQTNWGSKSSWSQPIINQPEIGYLGFITKEFDGILYFLAQAKIEPGNINYVQLSPTLQATKSNYTQKHKGKTPNYLSYFQDRNNNEILSDQLQSEQGARFLSKRNRNIIIKISEEIEVLDDFCWLTLGQINE
;
A
#
# COMPACT_ATOMS: atom_id res chain seq x y z
N MET A 1 -0.43 -20.48 -17.76
CA MET A 1 0.60 -20.16 -18.80
C MET A 1 0.38 -18.80 -19.46
N LYS A 2 -0.84 -18.45 -19.92
CA LYS A 2 -1.11 -17.17 -20.61
C LYS A 2 -0.75 -15.93 -19.77
N ASN A 3 -1.14 -15.89 -18.51
CA ASN A 3 -0.88 -14.75 -17.63
C ASN A 3 0.61 -14.54 -17.35
N ASN A 4 1.40 -15.62 -17.17
CA ASN A 4 2.84 -15.50 -16.96
C ASN A 4 3.55 -14.82 -18.13
N LEU A 5 3.09 -15.06 -19.36
CA LEU A 5 3.66 -14.41 -20.53
C LEU A 5 3.37 -12.91 -20.58
N LEU A 6 2.19 -12.47 -20.11
CA LEU A 6 1.86 -11.05 -20.02
C LEU A 6 2.79 -10.33 -19.02
N PHE A 7 3.00 -10.91 -17.84
CA PHE A 7 3.94 -10.37 -16.85
C PHE A 7 5.37 -10.32 -17.40
N LEU A 8 5.83 -11.40 -18.05
CA LEU A 8 7.17 -11.44 -18.62
C LEU A 8 7.36 -10.38 -19.70
N LYS A 9 6.43 -10.22 -20.61
CA LYS A 9 6.49 -9.18 -21.65
C LYS A 9 6.52 -7.77 -21.02
N SER A 10 5.64 -7.51 -20.07
CA SER A 10 5.59 -6.22 -19.37
C SER A 10 6.89 -5.91 -18.62
N SER A 11 7.52 -6.92 -18.00
CA SER A 11 8.77 -6.74 -17.26
C SER A 11 9.99 -6.42 -18.12
N GLN A 12 9.93 -6.66 -19.42
CA GLN A 12 11.03 -6.38 -20.35
C GLN A 12 10.93 -4.99 -21.01
N ILE A 13 9.85 -4.26 -20.75
CA ILE A 13 9.60 -2.95 -21.37
C ILE A 13 9.79 -1.86 -20.33
N THR A 14 10.82 -1.02 -20.53
CA THR A 14 11.13 0.14 -19.70
C THR A 14 10.77 1.46 -20.37
N ASN A 15 10.72 1.48 -21.72
CA ASN A 15 10.21 2.57 -22.51
C ASN A 15 8.93 2.13 -23.22
N ASN A 16 7.80 2.73 -22.90
CA ASN A 16 6.50 2.33 -23.43
C ASN A 16 5.81 3.44 -24.22
N ALA A 17 4.64 3.12 -24.77
CA ALA A 17 3.88 4.07 -25.61
C ALA A 17 3.20 5.20 -24.81
N PHE A 18 2.98 5.02 -23.48
CA PHE A 18 2.32 6.06 -22.67
C PHE A 18 3.31 7.06 -22.10
N ASN A 19 4.36 6.55 -21.41
CA ASN A 19 5.37 7.38 -20.78
C ASN A 19 6.72 6.66 -20.84
N SER A 20 7.80 7.38 -21.06
CA SER A 20 9.14 6.87 -20.79
C SER A 20 9.41 6.81 -19.29
N THR A 21 10.37 6.01 -18.85
CA THR A 21 10.80 5.97 -17.43
C THR A 21 11.24 7.37 -16.95
N THR A 22 11.91 8.14 -17.81
CA THR A 22 12.33 9.52 -17.49
C THR A 22 11.13 10.41 -17.19
N GLU A 23 10.09 10.39 -18.03
CA GLU A 23 8.86 11.18 -17.81
C GLU A 23 8.16 10.77 -16.49
N VAL A 24 8.16 9.49 -16.14
CA VAL A 24 7.60 9.02 -14.87
C VAL A 24 8.38 9.56 -13.68
N ILE A 25 9.71 9.56 -13.75
CA ILE A 25 10.58 10.12 -12.70
C ILE A 25 10.35 11.63 -12.56
N GLU A 26 10.26 12.35 -13.68
CA GLU A 26 9.97 13.78 -13.70
C GLU A 26 8.57 14.08 -13.10
N TRP A 27 7.55 13.30 -13.47
CA TRP A 27 6.21 13.41 -12.90
C TRP A 27 6.20 13.20 -11.37
N LEU A 28 6.92 12.18 -10.84
CA LEU A 28 7.05 11.97 -9.41
C LEU A 28 7.79 13.12 -8.72
N LYS A 29 8.81 13.68 -9.39
CA LYS A 29 9.54 14.84 -8.89
C LYS A 29 8.64 16.08 -8.84
N GLU A 30 7.88 16.35 -9.88
CA GLU A 30 6.91 17.47 -9.92
C GLU A 30 5.87 17.34 -8.78
N LYS A 31 5.36 16.12 -8.53
CA LYS A 31 4.44 15.85 -7.40
C LYS A 31 5.11 16.16 -6.06
N ASN A 32 6.39 15.81 -5.87
CA ASN A 32 7.13 16.14 -4.66
C ASN A 32 7.43 17.65 -4.55
N ASP A 33 7.84 18.30 -5.64
CA ASP A 33 8.20 19.72 -5.66
C ASP A 33 6.97 20.63 -5.42
N SER A 34 5.78 20.20 -5.84
CA SER A 34 4.52 20.92 -5.61
C SER A 34 3.91 20.67 -4.23
N LEU A 35 4.43 19.70 -3.49
CA LEU A 35 3.88 19.31 -2.20
C LEU A 35 4.20 20.33 -1.12
N GLN A 36 3.16 20.75 -0.39
CA GLN A 36 3.31 21.52 0.85
C GLN A 36 3.03 20.58 2.02
N ILE A 37 4.09 20.16 2.70
CA ILE A 37 4.00 19.27 3.86
C ILE A 37 4.99 19.72 4.94
N GLU A 38 4.52 19.69 6.18
CA GLU A 38 5.35 19.90 7.36
C GLU A 38 5.14 18.74 8.33
N ILE A 39 6.21 18.08 8.75
CA ILE A 39 6.17 16.94 9.67
C ILE A 39 7.01 17.25 10.90
N ASN A 40 6.34 17.48 12.02
CA ASN A 40 6.96 17.79 13.30
C ASN A 40 6.78 16.65 14.30
N ARG A 41 7.83 16.36 15.07
CA ARG A 41 7.71 15.47 16.22
C ARG A 41 6.94 16.16 17.33
N CYS A 42 6.03 15.42 17.96
CA CYS A 42 5.31 15.88 19.14
C CYS A 42 5.30 14.81 20.23
N ASP A 43 4.96 15.20 21.46
CA ASP A 43 4.77 14.26 22.55
C ASP A 43 3.59 13.33 22.25
N LEU A 44 3.75 12.04 22.56
CA LEU A 44 2.69 11.05 22.36
C LEU A 44 1.39 11.38 23.10
N LYS A 45 1.50 12.07 24.25
CA LYS A 45 0.33 12.54 25.04
C LYS A 45 -0.48 13.65 24.34
N ASN A 46 0.12 14.32 23.33
CA ASN A 46 -0.50 15.42 22.60
C ASN A 46 -1.10 14.97 21.25
N LEU A 47 -1.08 13.67 20.97
CA LEU A 47 -1.67 13.14 19.73
C LEU A 47 -3.20 13.18 19.81
N ASP A 48 -3.82 13.92 18.90
CA ASP A 48 -5.27 13.99 18.81
C ASP A 48 -5.89 12.62 18.50
N GLY A 49 -6.88 12.24 19.32
CA GLY A 49 -7.58 10.97 19.18
C GLY A 49 -6.79 9.73 19.62
N TRP A 50 -5.57 9.86 20.13
CA TRP A 50 -4.76 8.76 20.62
C TRP A 50 -4.61 8.77 22.13
N ASN A 51 -4.64 7.60 22.75
CA ASN A 51 -4.45 7.40 24.18
C ASN A 51 -3.24 6.53 24.46
N CYS A 52 -2.45 6.96 25.45
CA CYS A 52 -1.49 6.11 26.15
C CYS A 52 -2.20 5.53 27.38
N GLU A 53 -2.73 4.33 27.27
CA GLU A 53 -3.47 3.70 28.37
C GLU A 53 -2.53 3.21 29.47
N TYR A 54 -2.73 3.71 30.68
CA TYR A 54 -2.11 3.19 31.89
C TYR A 54 -3.22 2.62 32.80
N PRO A 55 -3.16 1.39 33.31
CA PRO A 55 -2.04 0.43 33.29
C PRO A 55 -2.01 -0.53 32.12
N LEU A 56 -2.94 -0.50 31.14
CA LEU A 56 -3.01 -1.43 30.01
C LEU A 56 -1.81 -1.38 29.05
N LYS A 57 -0.96 -0.38 29.23
CA LYS A 57 0.36 -0.28 28.58
C LYS A 57 0.32 -0.43 27.06
N LYS A 58 -0.65 0.21 26.42
CA LYS A 58 -0.73 0.28 24.97
C LYS A 58 -1.00 1.70 24.50
N ILE A 59 -0.57 2.02 23.30
CA ILE A 59 -0.97 3.24 22.59
C ILE A 59 -2.03 2.84 21.58
N SER A 60 -3.20 3.45 21.64
CA SER A 60 -4.31 3.15 20.73
C SER A 60 -5.15 4.37 20.42
N HIS A 61 -5.82 4.36 19.27
CA HIS A 61 -6.77 5.42 18.91
C HIS A 61 -8.12 5.19 19.61
N ASN A 62 -8.79 6.28 20.00
CA ASN A 62 -10.06 6.26 20.74
C ASN A 62 -11.18 5.52 20.03
N SER A 63 -11.17 5.52 18.69
CA SER A 63 -12.19 4.82 17.89
C SER A 63 -12.05 3.30 17.92
N GLY A 64 -10.92 2.75 18.40
CA GLY A 64 -10.60 1.33 18.30
C GLY A 64 -10.43 0.81 16.87
N GLY A 65 -10.39 1.68 15.88
CA GLY A 65 -10.43 1.35 14.46
C GLY A 65 -9.09 1.45 13.71
N PHE A 66 -8.02 1.83 14.39
CA PHE A 66 -6.67 1.86 13.86
C PHE A 66 -5.82 0.74 14.45
N PHE A 67 -4.51 0.83 14.26
CA PHE A 67 -3.57 -0.04 14.96
C PHE A 67 -3.43 0.36 16.44
N SER A 68 -2.81 -0.49 17.20
CA SER A 68 -2.26 -0.17 18.53
C SER A 68 -0.79 -0.55 18.59
N ILE A 69 -0.03 0.09 19.48
CA ILE A 69 1.32 -0.32 19.83
C ILE A 69 1.27 -1.03 21.15
N VAL A 70 1.79 -2.26 21.19
CA VAL A 70 1.83 -3.11 22.38
C VAL A 70 3.26 -3.57 22.63
N GLY A 71 3.59 -3.95 23.86
CA GLY A 71 4.83 -4.64 24.19
C GLY A 71 4.70 -6.15 23.96
N ILE A 72 5.75 -6.78 23.48
CA ILE A 72 5.88 -8.22 23.40
C ILE A 72 7.17 -8.70 24.06
N ASP A 73 7.13 -9.88 24.61
CA ASP A 73 8.27 -10.63 25.15
C ASP A 73 8.47 -11.87 24.30
N VAL A 74 9.66 -12.01 23.74
CA VAL A 74 9.99 -13.10 22.82
C VAL A 74 11.00 -14.03 23.48
N GLN A 75 10.71 -15.31 23.44
CA GLN A 75 11.64 -16.39 23.79
C GLN A 75 11.75 -17.34 22.61
N THR A 76 12.96 -17.72 22.25
CA THR A 76 13.22 -18.57 21.07
C THR A 76 14.48 -19.39 21.28
N ASN A 77 14.52 -20.54 20.65
CA ASN A 77 15.73 -21.35 20.49
C ASN A 77 16.40 -21.15 19.12
N TRP A 78 15.95 -20.13 18.34
CA TRP A 78 16.44 -19.84 17.00
C TRP A 78 17.23 -18.54 16.96
N GLY A 79 18.36 -18.55 16.28
CA GLY A 79 19.24 -17.39 16.12
C GLY A 79 20.21 -17.21 17.29
N SER A 80 20.94 -16.08 17.27
CA SER A 80 21.98 -15.77 18.27
C SER A 80 21.45 -15.20 19.57
N LYS A 81 20.19 -14.70 19.59
CA LYS A 81 19.55 -14.09 20.75
C LYS A 81 18.33 -14.90 21.17
N SER A 82 18.36 -15.46 22.35
CA SER A 82 17.32 -16.36 22.85
C SER A 82 16.11 -15.66 23.47
N SER A 83 16.25 -14.37 23.86
CA SER A 83 15.13 -13.61 24.41
C SER A 83 15.33 -12.10 24.22
N TRP A 84 14.21 -11.39 24.03
CA TRP A 84 14.17 -9.91 24.02
C TRP A 84 12.74 -9.41 24.17
N SER A 85 12.59 -8.13 24.50
CA SER A 85 11.32 -7.43 24.49
C SER A 85 11.36 -6.27 23.49
N GLN A 86 10.22 -5.99 22.87
CA GLN A 86 10.11 -4.86 21.94
C GLN A 86 8.67 -4.33 21.85
N PRO A 87 8.48 -3.05 21.46
CA PRO A 87 7.20 -2.58 20.97
C PRO A 87 6.89 -3.19 19.60
N ILE A 88 5.61 -3.46 19.34
CA ILE A 88 5.14 -3.98 18.06
C ILE A 88 3.78 -3.38 17.69
N ILE A 89 3.53 -3.22 16.39
CA ILE A 89 2.25 -2.76 15.87
C ILE A 89 1.28 -3.94 15.84
N ASN A 90 0.17 -3.80 16.57
CA ASN A 90 -0.95 -4.74 16.52
C ASN A 90 -2.06 -4.12 15.64
N GLN A 91 -2.21 -4.67 14.43
CA GLN A 91 -3.22 -4.27 13.44
C GLN A 91 -3.81 -5.54 12.79
N PRO A 92 -4.77 -6.20 13.43
CA PRO A 92 -5.27 -7.51 12.98
C PRO A 92 -6.10 -7.44 11.69
N GLU A 93 -6.50 -6.25 11.25
CA GLU A 93 -7.30 -6.07 10.05
C GLU A 93 -6.55 -6.46 8.79
N ILE A 94 -7.20 -7.21 7.88
CA ILE A 94 -6.66 -7.48 6.54
C ILE A 94 -6.98 -6.29 5.64
N GLY A 95 -5.92 -5.64 5.13
CA GLY A 95 -6.02 -4.58 4.13
C GLY A 95 -5.92 -5.13 2.71
N TYR A 96 -6.28 -4.28 1.73
CA TYR A 96 -6.02 -4.52 0.31
C TYR A 96 -4.78 -3.76 -0.13
N LEU A 97 -3.88 -4.46 -0.82
CA LEU A 97 -2.79 -3.91 -1.61
C LEU A 97 -2.98 -4.43 -3.03
N GLY A 98 -3.28 -3.55 -3.97
CA GLY A 98 -3.69 -4.05 -5.27
C GLY A 98 -3.37 -3.16 -6.46
N PHE A 99 -3.09 -3.82 -7.59
CA PHE A 99 -2.99 -3.17 -8.88
C PHE A 99 -4.21 -3.48 -9.74
N ILE A 100 -4.75 -2.42 -10.35
CA ILE A 100 -5.55 -2.55 -11.56
C ILE A 100 -4.58 -2.67 -12.73
N THR A 101 -4.82 -3.63 -13.61
CA THR A 101 -4.05 -3.81 -14.83
C THR A 101 -4.95 -3.79 -16.05
N LYS A 102 -4.41 -3.35 -17.17
CA LYS A 102 -5.06 -3.38 -18.48
C LYS A 102 -4.05 -3.75 -19.55
N GLU A 103 -4.50 -4.46 -20.55
CA GLU A 103 -3.68 -4.86 -21.71
C GLU A 103 -3.88 -3.84 -22.83
N PHE A 104 -2.79 -3.21 -23.28
CA PHE A 104 -2.75 -2.33 -24.43
C PHE A 104 -1.73 -2.89 -25.43
N ASP A 105 -2.15 -3.14 -26.65
CA ASP A 105 -1.32 -3.67 -27.74
C ASP A 105 -0.52 -4.94 -27.34
N GLY A 106 -1.16 -5.82 -26.55
CA GLY A 106 -0.56 -7.08 -26.10
C GLY A 106 0.45 -6.97 -24.97
N ILE A 107 0.57 -5.78 -24.33
CA ILE A 107 1.41 -5.49 -23.18
C ILE A 107 0.53 -5.16 -21.98
N LEU A 108 0.84 -5.76 -20.82
CA LEU A 108 0.15 -5.52 -19.58
C LEU A 108 0.71 -4.27 -18.89
N TYR A 109 -0.16 -3.31 -18.59
CA TYR A 109 0.16 -2.12 -17.83
C TYR A 109 -0.50 -2.17 -16.45
N PHE A 110 0.14 -1.55 -15.50
CA PHE A 110 -0.26 -1.45 -14.10
C PHE A 110 -0.60 0.01 -13.79
N LEU A 111 -1.77 0.26 -13.24
CA LEU A 111 -2.16 1.59 -12.79
C LEU A 111 -1.49 1.85 -11.43
N ALA A 112 -0.42 2.64 -11.44
CA ALA A 112 0.32 3.01 -10.24
C ALA A 112 -0.13 4.38 -9.73
N GLN A 113 0.00 4.61 -8.42
CA GLN A 113 -0.33 5.86 -7.75
C GLN A 113 0.93 6.58 -7.27
N ALA A 114 1.01 7.89 -7.48
CA ALA A 114 1.89 8.78 -6.71
C ALA A 114 1.25 9.05 -5.36
N LYS A 115 1.75 8.41 -4.30
CA LYS A 115 1.13 8.43 -2.98
C LYS A 115 2.05 9.05 -1.94
N ILE A 116 1.49 9.97 -1.15
CA ILE A 116 2.16 10.54 -0.01
C ILE A 116 2.00 9.66 1.23
N GLU A 117 3.11 9.42 1.93
CA GLU A 117 3.11 8.86 3.28
C GLU A 117 4.10 9.63 4.16
N PRO A 118 3.73 10.00 5.40
CA PRO A 118 4.58 10.84 6.25
C PRO A 118 5.91 10.20 6.66
N GLY A 119 6.03 8.88 6.53
CA GLY A 119 7.26 8.13 6.81
C GLY A 119 8.21 7.98 5.64
N ASN A 120 7.80 8.36 4.43
CA ASN A 120 8.64 8.24 3.24
C ASN A 120 9.75 9.30 3.24
N ILE A 121 10.95 8.93 2.76
CA ILE A 121 12.08 9.86 2.64
C ILE A 121 11.76 10.98 1.66
N ASN A 122 11.13 10.65 0.53
CA ASN A 122 10.76 11.60 -0.52
C ASN A 122 9.27 11.95 -0.49
N TYR A 123 8.59 11.77 0.63
CA TYR A 123 7.16 11.97 0.85
C TYR A 123 6.26 11.25 -0.16
N VAL A 124 6.27 11.66 -1.46
CA VAL A 124 5.52 11.01 -2.55
C VAL A 124 6.38 9.93 -3.19
N GLN A 125 5.83 8.72 -3.26
CA GLN A 125 6.46 7.56 -3.91
C GLN A 125 5.43 6.78 -4.72
N LEU A 126 5.91 5.92 -5.63
CA LEU A 126 5.04 4.99 -6.33
C LEU A 126 4.40 3.99 -5.36
N SER A 127 3.13 3.77 -5.55
CA SER A 127 2.30 2.87 -4.77
C SER A 127 1.41 2.05 -5.72
N PRO A 128 0.92 0.88 -5.30
CA PRO A 128 -0.15 0.20 -6.02
C PRO A 128 -1.39 1.09 -6.18
N THR A 129 -2.26 0.75 -7.13
CA THR A 129 -3.52 1.47 -7.38
C THR A 129 -4.35 1.65 -6.10
N LEU A 130 -4.37 0.62 -5.27
CA LEU A 130 -5.09 0.62 -4.00
C LEU A 130 -4.19 0.13 -2.86
N GLN A 131 -4.12 0.94 -1.81
CA GLN A 131 -3.58 0.55 -0.52
C GLN A 131 -4.57 1.03 0.54
N ALA A 132 -5.38 0.13 1.07
CA ALA A 132 -6.45 0.46 1.99
C ALA A 132 -6.60 -0.58 3.11
N THR A 133 -6.59 -0.11 4.35
CA THR A 133 -6.97 -0.94 5.50
C THR A 133 -8.49 -1.08 5.59
N LYS A 134 -8.97 -2.04 6.36
CA LYS A 134 -10.42 -2.24 6.56
C LYS A 134 -11.10 -0.99 7.12
N SER A 135 -10.46 -0.30 8.04
CA SER A 135 -10.95 0.96 8.58
C SER A 135 -11.14 2.05 7.51
N ASN A 136 -10.26 2.10 6.50
CA ASN A 136 -10.37 3.06 5.41
C ASN A 136 -11.55 2.75 4.49
N TYR A 137 -11.73 1.49 4.06
CA TYR A 137 -12.80 1.17 3.14
C TYR A 137 -14.17 0.98 3.81
N THR A 138 -14.22 0.81 5.13
CA THR A 138 -15.49 0.85 5.90
C THR A 138 -15.83 2.25 6.39
N GLN A 139 -15.06 3.28 6.02
CA GLN A 139 -15.27 4.69 6.37
C GLN A 139 -15.44 4.97 7.87
N LYS A 140 -14.82 4.16 8.73
CA LYS A 140 -14.89 4.35 10.20
C LYS A 140 -14.48 5.76 10.65
N HIS A 141 -13.73 6.47 9.81
CA HIS A 141 -13.18 7.80 10.09
C HIS A 141 -13.83 8.92 9.30
N LYS A 142 -15.00 8.67 8.65
CA LYS A 142 -15.70 9.64 7.81
C LYS A 142 -14.83 10.19 6.65
N GLY A 143 -13.74 9.52 6.31
CA GLY A 143 -12.90 9.85 5.16
C GLY A 143 -13.57 9.50 3.83
N LYS A 144 -12.98 9.99 2.73
CA LYS A 144 -13.43 9.62 1.38
C LYS A 144 -13.12 8.13 1.13
N THR A 145 -13.98 7.46 0.39
CA THR A 145 -13.72 6.12 -0.13
C THR A 145 -12.43 6.15 -0.95
N PRO A 146 -11.50 5.21 -0.75
CA PRO A 146 -10.31 5.12 -1.60
C PRO A 146 -10.68 5.00 -3.08
N ASN A 147 -9.95 5.71 -3.94
CA ASN A 147 -10.15 5.65 -5.37
C ASN A 147 -10.03 4.21 -5.86
N TYR A 148 -10.82 3.84 -6.85
CA TYR A 148 -10.85 2.51 -7.48
C TYR A 148 -11.15 1.32 -6.55
N LEU A 149 -11.56 1.53 -5.30
CA LEU A 149 -11.87 0.45 -4.36
C LEU A 149 -12.94 -0.52 -4.90
N SER A 150 -13.94 0.00 -5.61
CA SER A 150 -15.04 -0.80 -6.18
C SER A 150 -14.55 -1.92 -7.10
N TYR A 151 -13.49 -1.68 -7.89
CA TYR A 151 -12.90 -2.69 -8.78
C TYR A 151 -12.36 -3.93 -8.03
N PHE A 152 -11.88 -3.74 -6.80
CA PHE A 152 -11.36 -4.82 -5.95
C PHE A 152 -12.44 -5.53 -5.15
N GLN A 153 -13.58 -4.90 -4.95
CA GLN A 153 -14.73 -5.46 -4.24
C GLN A 153 -15.68 -6.22 -5.17
N ASP A 154 -15.89 -5.71 -6.39
CA ASP A 154 -16.69 -6.38 -7.43
C ASP A 154 -15.81 -7.35 -8.24
N ARG A 155 -15.89 -8.62 -7.87
CA ARG A 155 -15.09 -9.68 -8.48
C ARG A 155 -15.73 -10.31 -9.73
N ASN A 156 -16.96 -9.97 -10.01
CA ASN A 156 -17.71 -10.66 -11.05
C ASN A 156 -17.35 -10.18 -12.46
N ASN A 157 -16.82 -8.96 -12.58
CA ASN A 157 -16.54 -8.31 -13.86
C ASN A 157 -15.03 -8.25 -14.20
N ASN A 158 -14.14 -8.57 -13.23
CA ASN A 158 -12.70 -8.41 -13.40
C ASN A 158 -11.96 -9.76 -13.40
N GLU A 159 -11.00 -9.92 -14.30
CA GLU A 159 -10.11 -11.10 -14.29
C GLU A 159 -9.09 -10.95 -13.15
N ILE A 160 -9.08 -11.91 -12.23
CA ILE A 160 -8.09 -11.96 -11.15
C ILE A 160 -6.83 -12.63 -11.68
N LEU A 161 -5.74 -11.87 -11.81
CA LEU A 161 -4.45 -12.39 -12.24
C LEU A 161 -3.64 -12.97 -11.07
N SER A 162 -3.75 -12.37 -9.90
CA SER A 162 -3.13 -12.83 -8.64
C SER A 162 -3.97 -12.40 -7.45
N ASP A 163 -4.08 -13.26 -6.44
CA ASP A 163 -4.79 -12.98 -5.19
C ASP A 163 -4.15 -13.80 -4.07
N GLN A 164 -3.37 -13.14 -3.22
CA GLN A 164 -2.60 -13.82 -2.18
C GLN A 164 -2.69 -13.08 -0.85
N LEU A 165 -2.81 -13.84 0.23
CA LEU A 165 -2.70 -13.34 1.58
C LEU A 165 -1.24 -13.45 2.03
N GLN A 166 -0.54 -12.32 2.15
CA GLN A 166 0.87 -12.27 2.49
C GLN A 166 1.09 -11.61 3.85
N SER A 167 2.11 -12.07 4.56
CA SER A 167 2.53 -11.50 5.84
C SER A 167 3.21 -10.14 5.64
N GLU A 168 2.91 -9.21 6.52
CA GLU A 168 3.70 -8.00 6.72
C GLU A 168 5.03 -8.31 7.43
N GLN A 169 5.87 -7.30 7.55
CA GLN A 169 7.16 -7.39 8.24
C GLN A 169 6.96 -7.83 9.70
N GLY A 170 7.24 -9.08 10.01
CA GLY A 170 7.05 -9.67 11.32
C GLY A 170 7.84 -8.99 12.46
N ALA A 171 8.92 -8.27 12.13
CA ALA A 171 9.67 -7.48 13.10
C ALA A 171 8.93 -6.21 13.57
N ARG A 172 7.91 -5.76 12.84
CA ARG A 172 7.15 -4.53 13.11
C ARG A 172 5.67 -4.77 13.39
N PHE A 173 5.09 -5.82 12.78
CA PHE A 173 3.67 -6.12 12.85
C PHE A 173 3.41 -7.47 13.49
N LEU A 174 2.54 -7.50 14.49
CA LEU A 174 2.14 -8.72 15.18
C LEU A 174 1.14 -9.49 14.31
N SER A 175 1.58 -10.61 13.73
CA SER A 175 0.76 -11.54 12.93
C SER A 175 -0.07 -10.87 11.83
N LYS A 176 0.37 -9.73 11.32
CA LYS A 176 -0.31 -8.95 10.29
C LYS A 176 -0.21 -9.63 8.94
N ARG A 177 -1.32 -9.66 8.21
CA ARG A 177 -1.38 -10.04 6.81
C ARG A 177 -2.19 -9.04 6.01
N ASN A 178 -1.82 -8.85 4.75
CA ASN A 178 -2.59 -8.09 3.77
C ASN A 178 -2.91 -8.96 2.57
N ARG A 179 -4.00 -8.62 1.89
CA ARG A 179 -4.38 -9.23 0.64
C ARG A 179 -3.72 -8.48 -0.49
N ASN A 180 -2.80 -9.16 -1.19
CA ASN A 180 -2.14 -8.65 -2.37
C ASN A 180 -2.89 -9.17 -3.60
N ILE A 181 -3.46 -8.27 -4.40
CA ILE A 181 -4.33 -8.62 -5.50
C ILE A 181 -3.99 -7.85 -6.78
N ILE A 182 -3.97 -8.55 -7.89
CA ILE A 182 -3.81 -7.96 -9.23
C ILE A 182 -5.04 -8.35 -10.03
N ILE A 183 -5.77 -7.35 -10.49
CA ILE A 183 -6.95 -7.53 -11.33
C ILE A 183 -6.69 -6.97 -12.72
N LYS A 184 -7.24 -7.61 -13.76
CA LYS A 184 -7.22 -7.11 -15.12
C LYS A 184 -8.61 -6.69 -15.53
N ILE A 185 -8.73 -5.48 -16.03
CA ILE A 185 -9.95 -4.89 -16.57
C ILE A 185 -9.89 -4.85 -18.09
N SER A 186 -11.05 -4.85 -18.73
CA SER A 186 -11.20 -4.64 -20.18
C SER A 186 -11.84 -3.30 -20.53
N GLU A 187 -12.60 -2.74 -19.61
CA GLU A 187 -13.26 -1.44 -19.78
C GLU A 187 -12.28 -0.26 -19.74
N GLU A 188 -12.71 0.88 -20.28
CA GLU A 188 -12.03 2.15 -20.07
C GLU A 188 -12.31 2.66 -18.67
N ILE A 189 -11.25 3.19 -18.01
CA ILE A 189 -11.37 3.85 -16.73
C ILE A 189 -10.78 5.26 -16.80
N GLU A 190 -11.34 6.18 -16.05
CA GLU A 190 -10.75 7.49 -15.84
C GLU A 190 -9.45 7.34 -15.05
N VAL A 191 -8.35 7.89 -15.57
CA VAL A 191 -7.05 7.94 -14.89
C VAL A 191 -6.95 9.29 -14.18
N LEU A 192 -6.97 9.27 -12.86
CA LEU A 192 -6.87 10.47 -12.04
C LEU A 192 -5.44 11.03 -12.05
N ASP A 193 -5.28 12.33 -11.73
CA ASP A 193 -4.01 13.07 -11.82
C ASP A 193 -2.84 12.46 -11.04
N ASP A 194 -3.15 11.73 -9.95
CA ASP A 194 -2.14 11.05 -9.13
C ASP A 194 -1.85 9.62 -9.59
N PHE A 195 -2.33 9.22 -10.77
CA PHE A 195 -2.16 7.87 -11.29
C PHE A 195 -1.57 7.89 -12.69
N CYS A 196 -0.81 6.83 -13.00
CA CYS A 196 -0.30 6.61 -14.35
C CYS A 196 -0.20 5.12 -14.68
N TRP A 197 -0.31 4.80 -15.97
CA TRP A 197 -0.08 3.44 -16.47
C TRP A 197 1.40 3.19 -16.67
N LEU A 198 1.92 2.15 -16.03
CA LEU A 198 3.32 1.73 -16.11
C LEU A 198 3.42 0.27 -16.49
N THR A 199 4.49 -0.09 -17.17
CA THR A 199 4.85 -1.51 -17.33
C THR A 199 5.47 -2.05 -16.03
N LEU A 200 5.53 -3.36 -15.91
CA LEU A 200 6.25 -3.99 -14.80
C LEU A 200 7.76 -3.71 -14.87
N GLY A 201 8.31 -3.52 -16.08
CA GLY A 201 9.70 -3.09 -16.27
C GLY A 201 9.96 -1.73 -15.62
N GLN A 202 9.10 -0.75 -15.88
CA GLN A 202 9.21 0.59 -15.28
C GLN A 202 9.03 0.63 -13.76
N ILE A 203 8.17 -0.24 -13.23
CA ILE A 203 7.98 -0.34 -11.76
C ILE A 203 9.21 -0.93 -11.08
N ASN A 204 10.01 -1.74 -11.77
CA ASN A 204 11.21 -2.37 -11.24
C ASN A 204 12.47 -1.51 -11.32
N GLU A 205 12.48 -0.44 -12.11
CA GLU A 205 13.56 0.57 -12.19
C GLU A 205 13.45 1.62 -11.07
#